data_cea3316a28a879e51b1b5477ccdc804b
#
_entry.id   cea3316a28a879e51b1b5477ccdc804b
#
_cell.length_a   1.000
_cell.length_b   1.000
_cell.length_c   1.000
_cell.angle_alpha   90.00
_cell.angle_beta   90.00
_cell.angle_gamma   90.00
#
_symmetry.space_group_name_H-M   'P 1'
#
loop_
_entity.id
_entity.type
_entity.pdbx_description
1 polymer ?
#
loop_
_entity_poly.entity_id
_entity_poly.type
_entity_poly.pdbx_seq_one_letter_code
_entity_poly.pdbx_strand_id
1 'polypeptide(L)' 'MEAKKEKLYYPVQDVQERIFPDISKDSLVRLIERNEIPSLRITNKYFIPKWWVDEKIDFALNPPAEKTGI' A
#
# COMPACT_ATOMS: atom_id res chain seq x y z
N MET A 1 26.60 1.94 -9.11
CA MET A 1 26.12 2.02 -8.99
C MET A 1 25.33 2.14 -9.05
N GLU A 2 24.94 2.11 -9.03
CA GLU A 2 24.27 2.22 -9.06
C GLU A 2 23.39 2.34 -8.79
N ALA A 3 23.73 2.14 -9.28
CA ALA A 3 22.67 2.86 -8.95
C ALA A 3 21.61 2.20 -8.18
N LYS A 4 21.30 2.79 -7.24
CA LYS A 4 20.27 2.33 -6.46
C LYS A 4 18.98 2.78 -7.01
N LYS A 5 18.17 1.87 -7.44
CA LYS A 5 16.87 2.22 -7.95
C LYS A 5 15.89 2.28 -6.84
N GLU A 6 15.22 3.38 -6.76
CA GLU A 6 14.20 3.53 -5.77
C GLU A 6 12.95 2.80 -6.20
N LYS A 7 12.36 2.05 -5.29
CA LYS A 7 11.16 1.31 -5.60
C LYS A 7 9.97 2.25 -5.57
N LEU A 8 9.30 2.36 -6.69
CA LEU A 8 8.17 3.29 -6.81
C LEU A 8 6.83 2.60 -6.63
N TYR A 9 6.79 1.30 -6.79
CA TYR A 9 5.58 0.50 -6.64
C TYR A 9 5.89 -0.75 -5.87
N TYR A 10 4.90 -1.24 -5.13
CA TYR A 10 5.04 -2.48 -4.38
C TYR A 10 3.99 -3.46 -4.86
N PRO A 11 4.37 -4.72 -5.09
CA PRO A 11 3.36 -5.73 -5.40
C PRO A 11 2.38 -5.89 -4.25
N VAL A 12 1.17 -6.30 -4.57
CA VAL A 12 0.15 -6.49 -3.55
C VAL A 12 0.63 -7.42 -2.44
N GLN A 13 1.36 -8.45 -2.81
CA GLN A 13 1.84 -9.40 -1.83
C GLN A 13 2.74 -8.74 -0.79
N ASP A 14 3.62 -7.84 -1.24
CA ASP A 14 4.49 -7.13 -0.31
C ASP A 14 3.69 -6.25 0.63
N VAL A 15 2.69 -5.57 0.11
CA VAL A 15 1.85 -4.71 0.93
C VAL A 15 1.10 -5.53 1.96
N GLN A 16 0.58 -6.66 1.53
CA GLN A 16 -0.15 -7.53 2.44
C GLN A 16 0.75 -8.01 3.57
N GLU A 17 1.95 -8.44 3.25
CA GLU A 17 2.82 -9.03 4.26
C GLU A 17 3.39 -7.98 5.21
N ARG A 18 3.67 -6.79 4.70
CA ARG A 18 4.36 -5.78 5.50
C ARG A 18 3.43 -4.85 6.23
N ILE A 19 2.29 -4.55 5.65
CA ILE A 19 1.43 -3.53 6.20
C ILE A 19 0.14 -4.11 6.75
N PHE A 20 -0.43 -5.07 6.04
CA PHE A 20 -1.71 -5.64 6.44
C PHE A 20 -1.62 -7.16 6.57
N PRO A 21 -0.79 -7.66 7.49
CA PRO A 21 -0.63 -9.11 7.60
C PRO A 21 -1.91 -9.83 8.03
N ASP A 22 -2.83 -9.11 8.64
CA ASP A 22 -4.08 -9.70 9.10
C ASP A 22 -5.17 -9.71 8.04
N ILE A 23 -4.90 -9.10 6.90
CA ILE A 23 -5.86 -9.05 5.81
C ILE A 23 -5.35 -9.93 4.68
N SER A 24 -6.21 -10.76 4.14
CA SER A 24 -5.78 -11.65 3.08
C SER A 24 -5.49 -10.87 1.81
N LYS A 25 -4.65 -11.47 0.97
CA LYS A 25 -4.34 -10.88 -0.31
C LYS A 25 -5.59 -10.72 -1.16
N ASP A 26 -6.51 -11.69 -1.08
CA ASP A 26 -7.73 -11.62 -1.85
C ASP A 26 -8.58 -10.43 -1.45
N SER A 27 -8.60 -10.10 -0.16
CA SER A 27 -9.34 -8.94 0.29
C SER A 27 -8.74 -7.65 -0.26
N LEU A 28 -7.42 -7.58 -0.29
CA LEU A 28 -6.76 -6.40 -0.85
C LEU A 28 -7.05 -6.26 -2.33
N VAL A 29 -7.04 -7.38 -3.05
CA VAL A 29 -7.35 -7.34 -4.47
C VAL A 29 -8.77 -6.85 -4.70
N ARG A 30 -9.70 -7.26 -3.85
CA ARG A 30 -11.07 -6.78 -3.97
C ARG A 30 -11.15 -5.27 -3.80
N LEU A 31 -10.40 -4.75 -2.83
CA LEU A 31 -10.38 -3.31 -2.63
C LEU A 31 -9.79 -2.59 -3.83
N ILE A 32 -8.79 -3.18 -4.44
CA ILE A 32 -8.23 -2.61 -5.64
C ILE A 32 -9.26 -2.60 -6.77
N GLU A 33 -9.99 -3.68 -6.91
CA GLU A 33 -10.99 -3.77 -7.98
C GLU A 33 -12.15 -2.82 -7.75
N ARG A 34 -12.38 -2.44 -6.51
CA ARG A 34 -13.42 -1.47 -6.18
C ARG A 34 -12.90 -0.04 -6.20
N ASN A 35 -11.66 0.14 -6.62
CA ASN A 35 -11.02 1.46 -6.71
C ASN A 35 -10.86 2.14 -5.35
N GLU A 36 -10.79 1.35 -4.30
CA GLU A 36 -10.54 1.90 -2.97
C GLU A 36 -9.05 1.98 -2.67
N ILE A 37 -8.24 1.22 -3.39
CA ILE A 37 -6.79 1.30 -3.28
C ILE A 37 -6.25 1.65 -4.65
N PRO A 38 -5.48 2.72 -4.78
CA PRO A 38 -4.89 3.05 -6.08
C PRO A 38 -3.88 1.98 -6.46
N SER A 39 -3.88 1.63 -7.72
CA SER A 39 -3.00 0.58 -8.18
C SER A 39 -2.73 0.72 -9.65
N LEU A 40 -1.68 0.05 -10.08
CA LEU A 40 -1.32 -0.06 -11.47
C LEU A 40 -1.28 -1.53 -11.82
N ARG A 41 -2.03 -1.93 -12.82
CA ARG A 41 -2.04 -3.32 -13.21
C ARG A 41 -1.10 -3.54 -14.37
N ILE A 42 -0.14 -4.43 -14.21
CA ILE A 42 0.79 -4.79 -15.25
C ILE A 42 0.75 -6.30 -15.40
N THR A 43 0.49 -6.75 -16.61
CA THR A 43 0.24 -8.15 -16.89
C THR A 43 -0.92 -8.61 -16.02
N ASN A 44 -0.71 -9.54 -15.15
CA ASN A 44 -1.78 -10.00 -14.26
C ASN A 44 -1.53 -9.65 -12.82
N LYS A 45 -0.66 -8.65 -12.59
CA LYS A 45 -0.29 -8.31 -11.24
C LYS A 45 -0.65 -6.87 -10.94
N TYR A 46 -1.04 -6.63 -9.72
CA TYR A 46 -1.32 -5.29 -9.26
C TYR A 46 -0.14 -4.75 -8.48
N PHE A 47 0.16 -3.48 -8.71
CA PHE A 47 1.24 -2.79 -8.01
C PHE A 47 0.66 -1.55 -7.36
N ILE A 48 1.02 -1.33 -6.10
CA ILE A 48 0.49 -0.22 -5.33
C ILE A 48 1.56 0.85 -5.24
N PRO A 49 1.22 2.12 -5.53
CA PRO A 49 2.23 3.17 -5.55
C PRO A 49 2.83 3.42 -4.18
N LYS A 50 4.09 3.80 -4.19
CA LYS A 50 4.83 4.04 -2.96
C LYS A 50 4.18 5.10 -2.10
N TRP A 51 3.64 6.16 -2.71
CA TRP A 51 3.07 7.24 -1.92
C TRP A 51 1.90 6.75 -1.06
N TRP A 52 1.12 5.83 -1.58
CA TRP A 52 0.00 5.28 -0.82
C TRP A 52 0.51 4.43 0.34
N VAL A 53 1.52 3.61 0.07
CA VAL A 53 2.11 2.76 1.10
C VAL A 53 2.73 3.62 2.19
N ASP A 54 3.49 4.63 1.79
CA ASP A 54 4.13 5.51 2.75
C ASP A 54 3.11 6.26 3.59
N GLU A 55 2.02 6.66 2.98
CA GLU A 55 0.97 7.35 3.70
C GLU A 55 0.35 6.47 4.77
N LYS A 56 0.12 5.20 4.45
CA LYS A 56 -0.46 4.29 5.42
C LYS A 56 0.51 3.98 6.54
N ILE A 57 1.77 3.84 6.22
CA ILE A 57 2.77 3.62 7.25
C ILE A 57 2.86 4.84 8.16
N ASP A 58 2.89 6.02 7.58
CA ASP A 58 2.96 7.24 8.36
C ASP A 58 1.74 7.41 9.25
N PHE A 59 0.57 7.12 8.72
CA PHE A 59 -0.65 7.22 9.51
C PHE A 59 -0.61 6.27 10.71
N ALA A 60 -0.07 5.07 10.51
CA ALA A 60 -0.01 4.09 11.58
C ALA A 60 1.00 4.47 12.64
N LEU A 61 2.12 5.06 12.23
CA LEU A 61 3.18 5.39 13.16
C LEU A 61 3.01 6.77 13.78
N ASN A 62 2.37 7.68 13.06
CA ASN A 62 2.21 9.06 13.51
C ASN A 62 0.78 9.52 13.28
N PRO A 63 -0.16 9.00 14.04
CA PRO A 63 -1.55 9.40 13.82
C PRO A 63 -1.73 10.87 14.14
N PRO A 64 -2.53 11.57 13.34
CA PRO A 64 -2.76 12.99 13.61
C PRO A 64 -3.51 13.17 14.92
N ALA A 65 -2.92 13.91 15.81
CA ALA A 65 -3.49 14.07 17.14
C ALA A 65 -4.83 14.79 17.09
N GLU A 66 -4.94 15.74 16.22
CA GLU A 66 -6.16 16.53 16.18
C GLU A 66 -7.36 15.73 15.76
N LYS A 67 -7.14 14.63 15.09
CA LYS A 67 -8.27 13.81 14.68
C LYS A 67 -8.84 12.99 15.79
N THR A 68 -8.05 12.75 16.79
CA THR A 68 -8.50 11.93 17.90
C THR A 68 -9.33 12.71 18.87
N GLY A 69 -9.27 14.01 18.80
CA GLY A 69 -9.99 14.81 19.74
C GLY A 69 -11.47 14.99 19.42
N ILE A 70 -11.87 14.44 18.35
CA ILE A 70 -13.24 14.64 17.91
C ILE A 70 -14.23 13.80 18.72
#